data_1413b908fe1769109445b41a2edcca95
#
_entry.id   1413b908fe1769109445b41a2edcca95
#
_cell.length_a   1.000
_cell.length_b   1.000
_cell.length_c   1.000
_cell.angle_alpha   90.00
_cell.angle_beta   90.00
_cell.angle_gamma   90.00
#
_symmetry.space_group_name_H-M   'P 1'
#
loop_
_entity.id
_entity.type
_entity.pdbx_description
1 polymer ?
#
loop_
_entity_poly.entity_id
_entity_poly.type
_entity_poly.pdbx_seq_one_letter_code
_entity_poly.pdbx_strand_id
1 'polypeptide(L)'
;MFAVRYFVKDVSASIKYYSDAFDFELAQQYGPAMAILTKDNLTLWLAGPASSAVQAEKKVNPDIMPGFNRIVVLTDDIKNVTARALDCGGRVRIDIGSGPTGEQSILEDPDGNLIELFSSRP
;
A
#
# COMPACT_ATOMS: atom_id res chain seq x y z
N MET A 1 -19.11 0.21 -5.93
CA MET A 1 -17.75 0.60 -5.53
C MET A 1 -16.94 -0.64 -5.20
N PHE A 2 -15.69 -0.62 -5.60
CA PHE A 2 -14.74 -1.67 -5.22
C PHE A 2 -13.64 -1.05 -4.36
N ALA A 3 -13.16 -1.80 -3.36
CA ALA A 3 -12.08 -1.36 -2.49
C ALA A 3 -11.10 -2.52 -2.26
N VAL A 4 -9.85 -2.17 -1.98
CA VAL A 4 -8.83 -3.11 -1.54
C VAL A 4 -8.59 -2.88 -0.07
N ARG A 5 -8.53 -3.95 0.72
CA ARG A 5 -8.23 -3.84 2.15
C ARG A 5 -6.84 -4.38 2.44
N TYR A 6 -6.03 -3.55 3.10
CA TYR A 6 -4.74 -3.95 3.65
C TYR A 6 -4.81 -3.96 5.18
N PHE A 7 -4.29 -5.01 5.77
CA PHE A 7 -4.05 -5.03 7.22
C PHE A 7 -2.74 -4.29 7.50
N VAL A 8 -2.78 -3.40 8.49
CA VAL A 8 -1.63 -2.57 8.86
C VAL A 8 -1.45 -2.59 10.38
N LYS A 9 -0.24 -2.31 10.83
CA LYS A 9 0.07 -2.27 12.26
C LYS A 9 -0.37 -0.98 12.91
N ASP A 10 -0.27 0.15 12.20
CA ASP A 10 -0.58 1.49 12.68
C ASP A 10 -1.25 2.28 11.58
N VAL A 11 -2.56 2.53 11.75
CA VAL A 11 -3.37 3.20 10.74
C VAL A 11 -2.85 4.60 10.43
N SER A 12 -2.53 5.39 11.47
CA SER A 12 -2.06 6.77 11.27
C SER A 12 -0.72 6.82 10.54
N ALA A 13 0.20 5.92 10.87
CA ALA A 13 1.48 5.82 10.16
C ALA A 13 1.29 5.42 8.70
N SER A 14 0.36 4.51 8.42
CA SER A 14 0.05 4.09 7.05
C SER A 14 -0.61 5.19 6.25
N ILE A 15 -1.53 5.96 6.83
CA ILE A 15 -2.11 7.13 6.18
C ILE A 15 -0.99 8.09 5.73
N LYS A 16 -0.07 8.40 6.64
CA LYS A 16 1.05 9.29 6.32
C LYS A 16 1.90 8.73 5.18
N TYR A 17 2.22 7.45 5.23
CA TYR A 17 3.03 6.80 4.20
C TYR A 17 2.37 6.89 2.81
N TYR A 18 1.13 6.44 2.68
CA TYR A 18 0.44 6.43 1.39
C TYR A 18 0.17 7.84 0.87
N SER A 19 -0.11 8.79 1.75
CA SER A 19 -0.30 10.19 1.37
C SER A 19 1.01 10.82 0.88
N ASP A 20 2.10 10.64 1.62
CA ASP A 20 3.38 11.29 1.32
C ASP A 20 4.11 10.61 0.15
N ALA A 21 4.04 9.28 0.04
CA ALA A 21 4.74 8.54 -1.00
C ALA A 21 3.99 8.52 -2.33
N PHE A 22 2.66 8.41 -2.32
CA PHE A 22 1.86 8.13 -3.51
C PHE A 22 0.67 9.07 -3.72
N ASP A 23 0.58 10.15 -2.97
CA ASP A 23 -0.47 11.16 -3.10
C ASP A 23 -1.90 10.63 -2.87
N PHE A 24 -2.05 9.59 -2.04
CA PHE A 24 -3.38 9.20 -1.62
C PHE A 24 -4.02 10.29 -0.78
N GLU A 25 -5.33 10.45 -0.93
CA GLU A 25 -6.12 11.38 -0.13
C GLU A 25 -6.87 10.61 0.95
N LEU A 26 -6.86 11.14 2.18
CA LEU A 26 -7.66 10.60 3.27
C LEU A 26 -9.11 10.99 3.08
N ALA A 27 -9.98 10.02 2.80
CA ALA A 27 -11.42 10.26 2.69
C ALA A 27 -12.08 10.21 4.06
N GLN A 28 -11.70 9.25 4.92
CA GLN A 28 -12.25 9.11 6.27
C GLN A 28 -11.34 8.28 7.15
N GLN A 29 -11.31 8.62 8.44
CA GLN A 29 -10.59 7.86 9.45
C GLN A 29 -11.52 7.55 10.64
N TYR A 30 -11.50 6.29 11.07
CA TYR A 30 -12.25 5.82 12.23
C TYR A 30 -11.28 5.55 13.38
N GLY A 31 -10.76 6.62 13.99
CA GLY A 31 -9.78 6.52 15.07
C GLY A 31 -8.57 5.66 14.68
N PRO A 32 -8.09 4.80 15.58
CA PRO A 32 -6.99 3.89 15.26
C PRO A 32 -7.44 2.62 14.53
N ALA A 33 -8.76 2.41 14.34
CA ALA A 33 -9.26 1.13 13.82
C ALA A 33 -9.11 1.03 12.30
N MET A 34 -9.49 2.07 11.56
CA MET A 34 -9.42 1.98 10.11
C MET A 34 -9.41 3.35 9.45
N ALA A 35 -8.98 3.38 8.18
CA ALA A 35 -9.04 4.56 7.33
C ALA A 35 -9.41 4.17 5.91
N ILE A 36 -10.01 5.12 5.21
CA ILE A 36 -10.35 5.01 3.78
C ILE A 36 -9.54 6.06 3.04
N LEU A 37 -8.70 5.61 2.10
CA LEU A 37 -7.91 6.48 1.24
C LEU A 37 -8.31 6.29 -0.21
N THR A 38 -8.16 7.33 -0.99
CA THR A 38 -8.49 7.30 -2.41
C THR A 38 -7.35 7.87 -3.25
N LYS A 39 -7.15 7.28 -4.41
CA LYS A 39 -6.25 7.80 -5.44
C LYS A 39 -6.78 7.35 -6.79
N ASP A 40 -7.11 8.30 -7.65
CA ASP A 40 -7.75 8.03 -8.94
C ASP A 40 -9.00 7.15 -8.75
N ASN A 41 -9.04 5.97 -9.34
CA ASN A 41 -10.18 5.04 -9.21
C ASN A 41 -9.97 3.98 -8.12
N LEU A 42 -8.87 4.07 -7.36
CA LEU A 42 -8.57 3.11 -6.30
C LEU A 42 -9.08 3.62 -4.95
N THR A 43 -9.83 2.79 -4.25
CA THR A 43 -10.16 2.98 -2.85
C THR A 43 -9.41 1.96 -2.03
N LEU A 44 -8.62 2.42 -1.08
CA LEU A 44 -7.79 1.59 -0.21
C LEU A 44 -8.29 1.71 1.23
N TRP A 45 -8.66 0.58 1.81
CA TRP A 45 -9.11 0.51 3.20
C TRP A 45 -7.96 -0.03 4.05
N LEU A 46 -7.48 0.78 4.98
CA LEU A 46 -6.44 0.38 5.92
C LEU A 46 -7.11 -0.09 7.21
N ALA A 47 -6.88 -1.35 7.56
CA ALA A 47 -7.47 -1.96 8.75
C ALA A 47 -6.37 -2.24 9.78
N GLY A 48 -6.43 -1.52 10.91
CA GLY A 48 -5.50 -1.71 12.02
C GLY A 48 -5.92 -2.82 12.97
N PRO A 49 -5.10 -3.09 14.00
CA PRO A 49 -5.38 -4.18 14.95
C PRO A 49 -6.71 -4.04 15.69
N ALA A 50 -7.18 -2.81 15.89
CA ALA A 50 -8.46 -2.56 16.58
C ALA A 50 -9.68 -2.72 15.67
N SER A 51 -9.49 -2.94 14.36
CA SER A 51 -10.61 -3.06 13.43
C SER A 51 -11.36 -4.37 13.62
N SER A 52 -12.65 -4.35 13.30
CA SER A 52 -13.47 -5.56 13.32
C SER A 52 -12.98 -6.61 12.31
N ALA A 53 -12.43 -6.17 11.18
CA ALA A 53 -11.90 -7.07 10.15
C ALA A 53 -10.72 -7.88 10.68
N VAL A 54 -9.75 -7.23 11.33
CA VAL A 54 -8.60 -7.94 11.92
C VAL A 54 -9.04 -8.82 13.09
N GLN A 55 -9.93 -8.32 13.97
CA GLN A 55 -10.41 -9.08 15.10
C GLN A 55 -11.17 -10.34 14.67
N ALA A 56 -11.98 -10.25 13.61
CA ALA A 56 -12.69 -11.40 13.07
C ALA A 56 -11.71 -12.44 12.48
N GLU A 57 -10.71 -11.98 11.73
CA GLU A 57 -9.71 -12.86 11.11
C GLU A 57 -8.85 -13.58 12.15
N LYS A 58 -8.50 -12.91 13.25
CA LYS A 58 -7.71 -13.50 14.32
C LYS A 58 -8.39 -14.73 14.98
N LYS A 59 -9.70 -14.85 14.88
CA LYS A 59 -10.42 -16.00 15.42
C LYS A 59 -10.11 -17.28 14.66
N VAL A 60 -9.79 -17.18 13.37
CA VAL A 60 -9.46 -18.32 12.48
C VAL A 60 -7.98 -18.39 12.16
N ASN A 61 -7.28 -17.25 12.20
CA ASN A 61 -5.85 -17.15 11.95
C ASN A 61 -5.22 -16.19 12.97
N PRO A 62 -4.81 -16.70 14.16
CA PRO A 62 -4.23 -15.85 15.20
C PRO A 62 -2.94 -15.13 14.79
N ASP A 63 -2.23 -15.64 13.77
CA ASP A 63 -0.97 -15.12 13.31
C ASP A 63 -1.11 -14.23 12.08
N ILE A 64 -2.31 -13.67 11.86
CA ILE A 64 -2.55 -12.81 10.69
C ILE A 64 -1.56 -11.64 10.64
N MET A 65 -0.93 -11.45 9.50
CA MET A 65 0.07 -10.44 9.26
C MET A 65 -0.21 -9.70 7.94
N PRO A 66 0.25 -8.44 7.81
CA PRO A 66 0.25 -7.77 6.51
C PRO A 66 1.03 -8.57 5.46
N GLY A 67 0.64 -8.51 4.21
CA GLY A 67 1.49 -9.08 3.15
C GLY A 67 0.77 -9.52 1.89
N PHE A 68 1.53 -9.85 0.93
CA PHE A 68 1.42 -10.44 -0.40
C PHE A 68 0.43 -9.84 -1.40
N ASN A 69 -0.73 -9.40 -1.00
CA ASN A 69 -1.59 -8.60 -1.88
C ASN A 69 -0.88 -7.31 -2.21
N ARG A 70 -1.06 -6.83 -3.46
CA ARG A 70 -0.40 -5.59 -3.86
C ARG A 70 -1.33 -4.70 -4.64
N ILE A 71 -1.11 -3.40 -4.52
CA ILE A 71 -1.64 -2.43 -5.45
C ILE A 71 -0.60 -2.17 -6.54
N VAL A 72 -1.07 -1.80 -7.72
CA VAL A 72 -0.19 -1.40 -8.82
C VAL A 72 -0.31 0.10 -8.99
N VAL A 73 0.82 0.80 -8.94
CA VAL A 73 0.91 2.23 -9.19
C VAL A 73 1.55 2.42 -10.56
N LEU A 74 0.78 2.97 -11.50
CA LEU A 74 1.27 3.29 -12.83
C LEU A 74 2.00 4.62 -12.77
N THR A 75 3.21 4.63 -13.31
CA THR A 75 4.04 5.85 -13.37
C THR A 75 4.96 5.78 -14.57
N ASP A 76 5.31 6.93 -15.13
CA ASP A 76 6.35 7.05 -16.16
C ASP A 76 7.73 7.32 -15.56
N ASP A 77 7.84 7.40 -14.23
CA ASP A 77 9.10 7.72 -13.54
C ASP A 77 9.29 6.86 -12.30
N ILE A 78 9.57 5.57 -12.51
CA ILE A 78 9.74 4.59 -11.42
C ILE A 78 10.85 5.02 -10.45
N LYS A 79 11.96 5.57 -10.96
CA LYS A 79 13.10 5.95 -10.10
C LYS A 79 12.71 7.02 -9.09
N ASN A 80 11.98 8.04 -9.53
CA ASN A 80 11.57 9.15 -8.67
C ASN A 80 10.55 8.70 -7.63
N VAL A 81 9.57 7.91 -8.05
CA VAL A 81 8.55 7.38 -7.13
C VAL A 81 9.19 6.45 -6.11
N THR A 82 10.14 5.62 -6.53
CA THR A 82 10.89 4.74 -5.62
C THR A 82 11.65 5.56 -4.56
N ALA A 83 12.38 6.59 -4.99
CA ALA A 83 13.14 7.43 -4.07
C ALA A 83 12.22 8.08 -3.04
N ARG A 84 11.08 8.60 -3.48
CA ARG A 84 10.08 9.21 -2.59
C ARG A 84 9.51 8.19 -1.59
N ALA A 85 9.21 6.99 -2.05
CA ALA A 85 8.68 5.93 -1.19
C ALA A 85 9.69 5.49 -0.13
N LEU A 86 10.98 5.40 -0.50
CA LEU A 86 12.06 5.08 0.45
C LEU A 86 12.22 6.19 1.49
N ASP A 87 12.15 7.45 1.07
CA ASP A 87 12.21 8.60 2.00
C ASP A 87 11.04 8.58 3.00
N CYS A 88 9.91 7.99 2.62
CA CYS A 88 8.73 7.88 3.48
C CYS A 88 8.72 6.63 4.35
N GLY A 89 9.77 5.81 4.32
CA GLY A 89 9.90 4.63 5.18
C GLY A 89 9.63 3.30 4.51
N GLY A 90 9.44 3.28 3.20
CA GLY A 90 9.30 2.05 2.43
C GLY A 90 10.64 1.35 2.17
N ARG A 91 10.58 0.15 1.63
CA ARG A 91 11.75 -0.64 1.25
C ARG A 91 11.58 -1.18 -0.16
N VAL A 92 12.70 -1.45 -0.83
CA VAL A 92 12.71 -2.17 -2.10
C VAL A 92 12.72 -3.66 -1.83
N ARG A 93 11.72 -4.37 -2.39
CA ARG A 93 11.69 -5.84 -2.35
C ARG A 93 12.33 -6.43 -3.61
N ILE A 94 11.96 -5.88 -4.77
CA ILE A 94 12.52 -6.30 -6.06
C ILE A 94 12.88 -5.04 -6.84
N ASP A 95 14.15 -4.90 -7.20
CA ASP A 95 14.65 -3.77 -7.95
C ASP A 95 14.01 -3.65 -9.33
N ILE A 96 14.17 -2.49 -9.96
CA ILE A 96 13.64 -2.20 -11.29
C ILE A 96 14.14 -3.26 -12.27
N GLY A 97 13.20 -3.95 -12.90
CA GLY A 97 13.46 -4.91 -13.95
C GLY A 97 12.70 -4.54 -15.20
N SER A 98 13.22 -4.97 -16.35
CA SER A 98 12.62 -4.71 -17.64
C SER A 98 12.05 -5.99 -18.22
N GLY A 99 10.83 -5.92 -18.74
CA GLY A 99 10.14 -7.02 -19.39
C GLY A 99 9.53 -6.60 -20.72
N PRO A 100 8.77 -7.52 -21.38
CA PRO A 100 8.20 -7.22 -22.70
C PRO A 100 7.22 -6.04 -22.70
N THR A 101 6.50 -5.82 -21.60
CA THR A 101 5.45 -4.80 -21.53
C THR A 101 5.92 -3.49 -20.87
N GLY A 102 7.08 -3.48 -20.27
CA GLY A 102 7.58 -2.30 -19.58
C GLY A 102 8.57 -2.61 -18.47
N GLU A 103 8.73 -1.65 -17.59
CA GLU A 103 9.57 -1.77 -16.40
C GLU A 103 8.71 -1.90 -15.16
N GLN A 104 9.20 -2.63 -14.16
CA GLN A 104 8.50 -2.79 -12.90
C GLN A 104 9.47 -2.90 -11.74
N SER A 105 8.99 -2.54 -10.55
CA SER A 105 9.67 -2.80 -9.29
C SER A 105 8.63 -3.12 -8.22
N ILE A 106 9.04 -3.82 -7.17
CA ILE A 106 8.17 -4.13 -6.04
C ILE A 106 8.74 -3.48 -4.80
N LEU A 107 7.92 -2.67 -4.16
CA LEU A 107 8.25 -2.02 -2.90
C LEU A 107 7.45 -2.67 -1.77
N GLU A 108 7.91 -2.45 -0.56
CA GLU A 108 7.16 -2.77 0.65
C GLU A 108 6.85 -1.49 1.40
N ASP A 109 5.61 -1.37 1.90
CA ASP A 109 5.27 -0.30 2.84
C ASP A 109 5.89 -0.61 4.23
N PRO A 110 5.76 0.28 5.22
CA PRO A 110 6.32 0.04 6.56
C PRO A 110 5.83 -1.24 7.25
N ASP A 111 4.69 -1.78 6.85
CA ASP A 111 4.11 -3.01 7.40
C ASP A 111 4.42 -4.25 6.57
N GLY A 112 5.13 -4.10 5.45
CA GLY A 112 5.43 -5.20 4.55
C GLY A 112 4.35 -5.47 3.50
N ASN A 113 3.33 -4.61 3.37
CA ASN A 113 2.38 -4.70 2.27
C ASN A 113 3.07 -4.32 0.96
N LEU A 114 2.73 -5.03 -0.10
CA LEU A 114 3.42 -4.89 -1.37
C LEU A 114 2.81 -3.82 -2.24
N ILE A 115 3.66 -3.05 -2.93
CA ILE A 115 3.29 -2.08 -3.95
C ILE A 115 4.12 -2.38 -5.19
N GLU A 116 3.47 -2.55 -6.32
CA GLU A 116 4.14 -2.69 -7.59
C GLU A 116 4.15 -1.35 -8.31
N LEU A 117 5.33 -0.87 -8.70
CA LEU A 117 5.46 0.28 -9.61
C LEU A 117 5.60 -0.25 -11.02
N PHE A 118 4.82 0.26 -11.94
CA PHE A 118 4.81 -0.20 -13.33
C PHE A 118 4.84 1.00 -14.28
N SER A 119 5.77 0.92 -15.27
CA SER A 119 5.86 1.87 -16.35
C SER A 119 5.75 1.11 -17.67
N SER A 120 4.66 1.34 -18.39
CA SER A 120 4.44 0.65 -19.67
C SER A 120 5.38 1.17 -20.75
N ARG A 121 5.73 0.30 -21.69
CA ARG A 121 6.46 0.71 -22.89
C ARG A 121 5.51 1.46 -23.83
N PRO A 122 6.00 2.50 -24.51
CA PRO A 122 5.20 3.17 -25.54
C PRO A 122 4.83 2.26 -26.68
#